data_6e8bab3d4230f49a038cc64c0d915740
#
_entry.id   6e8bab3d4230f49a038cc64c0d915740
#
_cell.length_a   1.000
_cell.length_b   1.000
_cell.length_c   1.000
_cell.angle_alpha   90.00
_cell.angle_beta   90.00
_cell.angle_gamma   90.00
#
_symmetry.space_group_name_H-M   'P 1'
#
loop_
_entity.id
_entity.type
_entity.pdbx_description
1 polymer ?
#
loop_
_entity_poly.entity_id
_entity_poly.type
_entity_poly.pdbx_seq_one_letter_code
_entity_poly.pdbx_strand_id
1 'polypeptide(L)'
;MTKFLIIRFSSIGDIIQCMGIIGGIRERFADVEIHWITRKDMVGTLSMDGRIDKIWAFDKETGLAGLLKMAADLRKEHFDYIYDAHSNIRSNILKLIVSPLPFVKPYVALRSKERGKRFLLFKLGINHFDKPFRGMVSFQKPLKKWGITHFPDNYHDWHFSDEIRSKYENFVTKDMITLVPSANWEMKRWPVSYWKELVALLPEYRFVILAGPKDTFCEEIRSAAPERVVNLAGQTSLMESSYIVLRSNLVISADTGFMHAADLFRAPAFALMGPTAFGFPTGPTVEILETALPCRPCTKDGRGKCKLAVYQKCMVDITPQQVAEKIIASLG
;
A
#
# COMPACT_ATOMS: atom_id res chain seq x y z
N MET A 1 5.21 28.01 13.11
CA MET A 1 4.65 26.68 12.73
C MET A 1 4.61 26.57 11.22
N THR A 2 5.24 25.56 10.66
CA THR A 2 5.25 25.30 9.20
C THR A 2 4.02 24.49 8.82
N LYS A 3 3.28 24.89 7.76
CA LYS A 3 2.11 24.12 7.29
C LYS A 3 2.43 23.36 6.00
N PHE A 4 2.22 22.06 6.04
CA PHE A 4 2.55 21.14 4.96
C PHE A 4 1.29 20.42 4.44
N LEU A 5 1.00 20.52 3.15
CA LEU A 5 -0.12 19.85 2.50
C LEU A 5 0.33 18.69 1.63
N ILE A 6 -0.23 17.50 1.87
CA ILE A 6 -0.04 16.32 1.04
C ILE A 6 -1.33 16.05 0.26
N ILE A 7 -1.24 15.88 -1.06
CA ILE A 7 -2.39 15.57 -1.92
C ILE A 7 -2.27 14.14 -2.44
N ARG A 8 -3.03 13.20 -1.86
CA ARG A 8 -3.14 11.82 -2.34
C ARG A 8 -4.53 11.26 -2.10
N PHE A 9 -5.37 11.23 -3.15
CA PHE A 9 -6.77 10.83 -3.05
C PHE A 9 -6.99 9.32 -2.93
N SER A 10 -6.17 8.51 -3.61
CA SER A 10 -6.28 7.06 -3.76
C SER A 10 -5.05 6.51 -4.51
N SER A 11 -4.82 5.22 -4.70
CA SER A 11 -5.50 4.08 -4.09
C SER A 11 -4.92 3.78 -2.71
N ILE A 12 -5.49 2.79 -1.99
CA ILE A 12 -5.04 2.43 -0.64
C ILE A 12 -3.54 2.12 -0.59
N GLY A 13 -3.02 1.28 -1.48
CA GLY A 13 -1.59 0.95 -1.51
C GLY A 13 -0.70 2.15 -1.80
N ASP A 14 -1.13 3.08 -2.66
CA ASP A 14 -0.38 4.32 -2.91
C ASP A 14 -0.44 5.30 -1.72
N ILE A 15 -1.57 5.34 -0.99
CA ILE A 15 -1.70 6.15 0.23
C ILE A 15 -0.73 5.62 1.28
N ILE A 16 -0.77 4.32 1.55
CA ILE A 16 0.10 3.65 2.54
C ILE A 16 1.58 3.88 2.19
N GLN A 17 1.99 3.66 0.94
CA GLN A 17 3.37 3.94 0.53
C GLN A 17 3.74 5.42 0.68
N CYS A 18 2.79 6.33 0.44
CA CYS A 18 3.01 7.76 0.60
C CYS A 18 3.13 8.16 2.09
N MET A 19 2.49 7.46 3.02
CA MET A 19 2.64 7.71 4.46
C MET A 19 4.09 7.55 4.93
N GLY A 20 4.90 6.75 4.24
CA GLY A 20 6.33 6.62 4.52
C GLY A 20 7.17 7.90 4.37
N ILE A 21 6.55 9.05 4.01
CA ILE A 21 7.25 10.35 3.98
C ILE A 21 7.07 11.15 5.27
N ILE A 22 6.07 10.82 6.10
CA ILE A 22 5.65 11.65 7.25
C ILE A 22 6.78 11.83 8.25
N GLY A 23 7.49 10.73 8.59
CA GLY A 23 8.62 10.78 9.50
C GLY A 23 9.71 11.76 9.06
N GLY A 24 10.06 11.74 7.76
CA GLY A 24 11.06 12.66 7.23
C GLY A 24 10.60 14.13 7.22
N ILE A 25 9.31 14.39 7.03
CA ILE A 25 8.75 15.74 7.13
C ILE A 25 8.85 16.24 8.58
N ARG A 26 8.43 15.42 9.55
CA ARG A 26 8.50 15.75 10.98
C ARG A 26 9.94 15.95 11.46
N GLU A 27 10.87 15.13 11.02
CA GLU A 27 12.29 15.28 11.35
C GLU A 27 12.90 16.58 10.79
N ARG A 28 12.53 16.92 9.55
CA ARG A 28 13.07 18.13 8.89
C ARG A 28 12.50 19.44 9.44
N PHE A 29 11.24 19.42 9.88
CA PHE A 29 10.52 20.58 10.38
C PHE A 29 9.98 20.30 11.78
N ALA A 30 10.71 20.73 12.82
CA ALA A 30 10.38 20.45 14.22
C ALA A 30 8.97 20.93 14.62
N ASP A 31 8.50 22.04 14.07
CA ASP A 31 7.18 22.61 14.31
C ASP A 31 6.38 22.65 13.00
N VAL A 32 5.84 21.48 12.62
CA VAL A 32 5.06 21.31 11.37
C VAL A 32 3.66 20.81 11.64
N GLU A 33 2.68 21.41 10.99
CA GLU A 33 1.30 20.95 10.89
C GLU A 33 1.11 20.26 9.53
N ILE A 34 0.85 18.95 9.55
CA ILE A 34 0.69 18.14 8.35
C ILE A 34 -0.78 17.95 8.03
N HIS A 35 -1.22 18.50 6.91
CA HIS A 35 -2.54 18.29 6.34
C HIS A 35 -2.47 17.28 5.20
N TRP A 36 -3.51 16.44 5.07
CA TRP A 36 -3.61 15.48 3.98
C TRP A 36 -4.97 15.51 3.31
N ILE A 37 -5.00 15.62 1.98
CA ILE A 37 -6.23 15.46 1.19
C ILE A 37 -6.34 14.03 0.69
N THR A 38 -7.45 13.38 1.03
CA THR A 38 -7.79 12.04 0.53
C THR A 38 -9.27 11.94 0.17
N ARG A 39 -9.67 10.85 -0.49
CA ARG A 39 -11.10 10.55 -0.65
C ARG A 39 -11.72 10.15 0.69
N LYS A 40 -13.02 10.44 0.85
CA LYS A 40 -13.79 10.14 2.07
C LYS A 40 -13.68 8.67 2.49
N ASP A 41 -13.73 7.74 1.53
CA ASP A 41 -13.61 6.31 1.76
C ASP A 41 -12.19 5.82 2.13
N MET A 42 -11.19 6.70 2.08
CA MET A 42 -9.79 6.42 2.42
C MET A 42 -9.34 7.07 3.74
N VAL A 43 -10.21 7.83 4.40
CA VAL A 43 -9.88 8.55 5.65
C VAL A 43 -9.36 7.59 6.72
N GLY A 44 -10.03 6.45 6.91
CA GLY A 44 -9.62 5.45 7.91
C GLY A 44 -8.18 4.96 7.73
N THR A 45 -7.66 4.90 6.49
CA THR A 45 -6.26 4.53 6.24
C THR A 45 -5.28 5.57 6.81
N LEU A 46 -5.61 6.85 6.75
CA LEU A 46 -4.75 7.94 7.25
C LEU A 46 -4.90 8.15 8.75
N SER A 47 -6.09 7.90 9.30
CA SER A 47 -6.35 8.06 10.74
C SER A 47 -5.54 7.11 11.63
N MET A 48 -4.89 6.10 11.05
CA MET A 48 -3.96 5.23 11.75
C MET A 48 -2.67 5.96 12.16
N ASP A 49 -2.30 7.04 11.48
CA ASP A 49 -1.05 7.75 11.72
C ASP A 49 -1.32 9.05 12.48
N GLY A 50 -1.09 9.05 13.78
CA GLY A 50 -1.30 10.20 14.66
C GLY A 50 -0.40 11.40 14.36
N ARG A 51 0.54 11.26 13.45
CA ARG A 51 1.41 12.36 13.01
C ARG A 51 0.78 13.21 11.90
N ILE A 52 -0.43 12.86 11.41
CA ILE A 52 -1.23 13.68 10.48
C ILE A 52 -2.17 14.54 11.31
N ASP A 53 -1.97 15.85 11.29
CA ASP A 53 -2.74 16.77 12.14
C ASP A 53 -4.15 17.02 11.60
N LYS A 54 -4.32 17.03 10.26
CA LYS A 54 -5.63 17.30 9.66
C LYS A 54 -5.84 16.53 8.36
N ILE A 55 -6.97 15.82 8.28
CA ILE A 55 -7.38 15.07 7.08
C ILE A 55 -8.55 15.81 6.41
N TRP A 56 -8.37 16.16 5.14
CA TRP A 56 -9.38 16.75 4.28
C TRP A 56 -10.06 15.67 3.45
N ALA A 57 -11.27 15.31 3.82
CA ALA A 57 -12.03 14.24 3.19
C ALA A 57 -12.78 14.75 1.95
N PHE A 58 -12.30 14.40 0.76
CA PHE A 58 -12.98 14.73 -0.50
C PHE A 58 -14.06 13.69 -0.79
N ASP A 59 -15.31 14.16 -0.86
CA ASP A 59 -16.43 13.35 -1.33
C ASP A 59 -16.53 13.46 -2.86
N LYS A 60 -16.30 12.33 -3.56
CA LYS A 60 -16.35 12.28 -5.03
C LYS A 60 -17.73 12.59 -5.62
N GLU A 61 -18.81 12.37 -4.83
CA GLU A 61 -20.19 12.61 -5.26
C GLU A 61 -20.48 14.12 -5.42
N THR A 62 -19.71 14.98 -4.72
CA THR A 62 -19.85 16.44 -4.83
C THR A 62 -19.25 17.01 -6.11
N GLY A 63 -18.55 16.20 -6.90
CA GLY A 63 -18.00 16.56 -8.21
C GLY A 63 -17.03 17.74 -8.18
N LEU A 64 -17.11 18.59 -9.21
CA LEU A 64 -16.23 19.76 -9.33
C LEU A 64 -16.56 20.84 -8.30
N ALA A 65 -17.84 21.05 -7.98
CA ALA A 65 -18.27 22.07 -7.01
C ALA A 65 -17.68 21.81 -5.62
N GLY A 66 -17.72 20.54 -5.15
CA GLY A 66 -17.10 20.15 -3.89
C GLY A 66 -15.57 20.31 -3.90
N LEU A 67 -14.93 20.03 -5.05
CA LEU A 67 -13.49 20.23 -5.20
C LEU A 67 -13.10 21.72 -5.11
N LEU A 68 -13.88 22.61 -5.76
CA LEU A 68 -13.64 24.06 -5.73
C LEU A 68 -13.87 24.64 -4.33
N LYS A 69 -14.92 24.19 -3.64
CA LYS A 69 -15.19 24.58 -2.25
C LYS A 69 -14.01 24.16 -1.35
N MET A 70 -13.58 22.91 -1.44
CA MET A 70 -12.41 22.42 -0.69
C MET A 70 -11.15 23.25 -1.01
N ALA A 71 -10.92 23.59 -2.27
CA ALA A 71 -9.77 24.41 -2.67
C ALA A 71 -9.82 25.83 -2.05
N ALA A 72 -11.01 26.44 -1.99
CA ALA A 72 -11.21 27.75 -1.35
C ALA A 72 -10.92 27.69 0.17
N ASP A 73 -11.35 26.61 0.84
CA ASP A 73 -11.08 26.42 2.26
C ASP A 73 -9.59 26.13 2.52
N LEU A 74 -8.94 25.29 1.69
CA LEU A 74 -7.51 25.03 1.76
C LEU A 74 -6.66 26.28 1.56
N ARG A 75 -7.11 27.22 0.70
CA ARG A 75 -6.40 28.48 0.47
C ARG A 75 -6.30 29.34 1.73
N LYS A 76 -7.29 29.27 2.63
CA LYS A 76 -7.32 30.03 3.90
C LYS A 76 -6.30 29.48 4.92
N GLU A 77 -5.79 28.27 4.73
CA GLU A 77 -4.83 27.64 5.64
C GLU A 77 -3.40 28.21 5.48
N HIS A 78 -3.10 28.87 4.37
CA HIS A 78 -1.77 29.49 4.10
C HIS A 78 -0.61 28.50 4.23
N PHE A 79 -0.63 27.42 3.42
CA PHE A 79 0.43 26.42 3.41
C PHE A 79 1.81 26.98 3.01
N ASP A 80 2.88 26.48 3.62
CA ASP A 80 4.26 26.74 3.23
C ASP A 80 4.73 25.76 2.15
N TYR A 81 4.29 24.49 2.22
CA TYR A 81 4.67 23.42 1.30
C TYR A 81 3.46 22.64 0.83
N ILE A 82 3.44 22.32 -0.46
CA ILE A 82 2.43 21.42 -1.06
C ILE A 82 3.13 20.27 -1.78
N TYR A 83 2.89 19.06 -1.35
CA TYR A 83 3.34 17.87 -2.06
C TYR A 83 2.18 17.20 -2.79
N ASP A 84 2.16 17.33 -4.14
CA ASP A 84 1.21 16.60 -4.97
C ASP A 84 1.75 15.21 -5.32
N ALA A 85 1.40 14.25 -4.48
CA ALA A 85 1.71 12.83 -4.64
C ALA A 85 0.75 12.10 -5.59
N HIS A 86 -0.30 12.77 -6.10
CA HIS A 86 -1.31 12.17 -6.98
C HIS A 86 -1.12 12.52 -8.46
N SER A 87 -0.77 13.78 -8.76
CA SER A 87 -0.46 14.30 -10.10
C SER A 87 -1.55 13.98 -11.13
N ASN A 88 -2.79 14.40 -10.87
CA ASN A 88 -3.93 14.27 -11.77
C ASN A 88 -4.67 15.61 -11.98
N ILE A 89 -5.75 15.61 -12.78
CA ILE A 89 -6.52 16.82 -13.06
C ILE A 89 -7.05 17.46 -11.78
N ARG A 90 -7.61 16.67 -10.83
CA ARG A 90 -8.16 17.20 -9.57
C ARG A 90 -7.07 17.85 -8.72
N SER A 91 -5.92 17.21 -8.57
CA SER A 91 -4.81 17.79 -7.81
C SER A 91 -4.23 19.03 -8.49
N ASN A 92 -4.26 19.11 -9.82
CA ASN A 92 -3.84 20.30 -10.55
C ASN A 92 -4.80 21.48 -10.31
N ILE A 93 -6.11 21.25 -10.31
CA ILE A 93 -7.11 22.29 -9.98
C ILE A 93 -6.88 22.80 -8.54
N LEU A 94 -6.71 21.90 -7.57
CA LEU A 94 -6.41 22.30 -6.19
C LEU A 94 -5.15 23.18 -6.11
N LYS A 95 -4.06 22.74 -6.73
CA LYS A 95 -2.81 23.52 -6.72
C LYS A 95 -2.96 24.89 -7.36
N LEU A 96 -3.65 24.99 -8.48
CA LEU A 96 -3.86 26.27 -9.16
C LEU A 96 -4.59 27.29 -8.27
N ILE A 97 -5.51 26.84 -7.45
CA ILE A 97 -6.30 27.71 -6.55
C ILE A 97 -5.51 28.02 -5.27
N VAL A 98 -4.87 27.01 -4.68
CA VAL A 98 -4.15 27.15 -3.40
C VAL A 98 -2.80 27.83 -3.59
N SER A 99 -2.12 27.61 -4.74
CA SER A 99 -0.83 28.17 -5.09
C SER A 99 -0.87 28.79 -6.49
N PRO A 100 -1.50 29.95 -6.67
CA PRO A 100 -1.70 30.54 -8.00
C PRO A 100 -0.42 31.13 -8.60
N LEU A 101 0.56 31.47 -7.76
CA LEU A 101 1.80 32.11 -8.21
C LEU A 101 2.98 31.13 -8.12
N PRO A 102 3.72 30.89 -9.21
CA PRO A 102 4.96 30.12 -9.17
C PRO A 102 6.07 30.89 -8.42
N PHE A 103 7.00 30.16 -7.81
CA PHE A 103 8.20 30.67 -7.13
C PHE A 103 7.98 31.43 -5.80
N VAL A 104 6.74 31.60 -5.35
CA VAL A 104 6.40 32.09 -4.00
C VAL A 104 5.79 30.94 -3.19
N LYS A 105 5.68 31.12 -1.87
CA LYS A 105 4.96 30.18 -1.02
C LYS A 105 3.49 30.05 -1.47
N PRO A 106 2.92 28.85 -1.43
CA PRO A 106 3.54 27.59 -1.01
C PRO A 106 4.51 27.00 -2.04
N TYR A 107 5.62 26.41 -1.55
CA TYR A 107 6.55 25.68 -2.41
C TYR A 107 5.95 24.35 -2.83
N VAL A 108 5.89 24.07 -4.14
CA VAL A 108 5.22 22.88 -4.67
C VAL A 108 6.20 21.81 -5.11
N ALA A 109 6.02 20.57 -4.66
CA ALA A 109 6.65 19.36 -5.19
C ALA A 109 5.64 18.45 -5.85
N LEU A 110 6.06 17.75 -6.90
CA LEU A 110 5.23 16.84 -7.67
C LEU A 110 5.88 15.45 -7.73
N ARG A 111 5.12 14.40 -7.49
CA ARG A 111 5.55 13.05 -7.83
C ARG A 111 5.46 12.84 -9.33
N SER A 112 6.58 12.58 -9.97
CA SER A 112 6.60 12.23 -11.39
C SER A 112 5.98 10.85 -11.61
N LYS A 113 5.13 10.72 -12.65
CA LYS A 113 4.64 9.43 -13.13
C LYS A 113 5.61 8.76 -14.11
N GLU A 114 6.71 9.42 -14.43
CA GLU A 114 7.77 8.96 -15.34
C GLU A 114 7.23 8.31 -16.64
N ARG A 115 6.27 9.01 -17.28
CA ARG A 115 5.50 8.47 -18.42
C ARG A 115 6.40 8.01 -19.57
N GLY A 116 7.50 8.74 -19.85
CA GLY A 116 8.47 8.37 -20.89
C GLY A 116 9.15 7.03 -20.58
N LYS A 117 9.68 6.87 -19.36
CA LYS A 117 10.30 5.59 -18.94
C LYS A 117 9.29 4.44 -18.96
N ARG A 118 8.03 4.69 -18.58
CA ARG A 118 6.96 3.68 -18.65
C ARG A 118 6.64 3.29 -20.10
N PHE A 119 6.62 4.25 -21.00
CA PHE A 119 6.43 3.98 -22.43
C PHE A 119 7.57 3.10 -22.96
N LEU A 120 8.83 3.45 -22.68
CA LEU A 120 9.99 2.66 -23.07
C LEU A 120 9.90 1.22 -22.53
N LEU A 121 9.55 1.06 -21.24
CA LEU A 121 9.44 -0.24 -20.62
C LEU A 121 8.36 -1.12 -21.26
N PHE A 122 7.11 -0.62 -21.35
CA PHE A 122 5.97 -1.46 -21.75
C PHE A 122 5.75 -1.55 -23.26
N LYS A 123 6.32 -0.65 -24.05
CA LYS A 123 6.20 -0.67 -25.53
C LYS A 123 7.46 -1.16 -26.22
N LEU A 124 8.63 -0.84 -25.67
CA LEU A 124 9.90 -1.17 -26.30
C LEU A 124 10.75 -2.17 -25.49
N GLY A 125 10.31 -2.59 -24.31
CA GLY A 125 11.05 -3.51 -23.44
C GLY A 125 12.28 -2.89 -22.76
N ILE A 126 12.49 -1.57 -22.89
CA ILE A 126 13.66 -0.87 -22.37
C ILE A 126 13.37 -0.38 -20.94
N ASN A 127 14.03 -0.97 -19.94
CA ASN A 127 13.80 -0.65 -18.53
C ASN A 127 14.87 0.31 -17.98
N HIS A 128 14.47 1.54 -17.73
CA HIS A 128 15.26 2.59 -17.08
C HIS A 128 14.84 2.85 -15.61
N PHE A 129 14.07 1.95 -15.01
CA PHE A 129 13.72 2.04 -13.60
C PHE A 129 14.71 1.27 -12.73
N ASP A 130 14.81 1.69 -11.47
CA ASP A 130 15.50 0.93 -10.44
C ASP A 130 14.90 -0.49 -10.34
N LYS A 131 15.74 -1.49 -10.08
CA LYS A 131 15.33 -2.89 -9.90
C LYS A 131 15.75 -3.38 -8.51
N PRO A 132 14.80 -3.71 -7.64
CA PRO A 132 13.35 -3.53 -7.77
C PRO A 132 12.92 -2.06 -7.67
N PHE A 133 11.79 -1.71 -8.30
CA PHE A 133 11.22 -0.36 -8.16
C PHE A 133 10.44 -0.27 -6.84
N ARG A 134 11.02 0.37 -5.87
CA ARG A 134 10.43 0.54 -4.55
C ARG A 134 9.46 1.72 -4.55
N GLY A 135 8.17 1.41 -4.32
CA GLY A 135 7.09 2.39 -4.43
C GLY A 135 7.23 3.52 -3.41
N MET A 136 7.50 3.20 -2.15
CA MET A 136 7.68 4.17 -1.07
C MET A 136 8.82 5.16 -1.39
N VAL A 137 9.98 4.65 -1.85
CA VAL A 137 11.13 5.49 -2.26
C VAL A 137 10.74 6.46 -3.37
N SER A 138 9.85 6.07 -4.28
CA SER A 138 9.37 6.96 -5.35
C SER A 138 8.56 8.15 -4.83
N PHE A 139 7.91 8.02 -3.66
CA PHE A 139 7.24 9.14 -2.99
C PHE A 139 8.23 10.04 -2.25
N GLN A 140 9.33 9.51 -1.77
CA GLN A 140 10.36 10.24 -1.04
C GLN A 140 11.23 11.12 -1.96
N LYS A 141 11.54 10.65 -3.17
CA LYS A 141 12.45 11.34 -4.13
C LYS A 141 12.15 12.83 -4.33
N PRO A 142 10.90 13.29 -4.55
CA PRO A 142 10.61 14.71 -4.79
C PRO A 142 10.86 15.63 -3.60
N LEU A 143 10.88 15.08 -2.38
CA LEU A 143 11.04 15.88 -1.15
C LEU A 143 12.49 16.27 -0.87
N LYS A 144 13.44 15.60 -1.55
CA LYS A 144 14.87 15.92 -1.44
C LYS A 144 15.17 17.40 -1.75
N LYS A 145 14.41 18.03 -2.65
CA LYS A 145 14.55 19.45 -2.97
C LYS A 145 14.28 20.40 -1.80
N TRP A 146 13.62 19.91 -0.74
CA TRP A 146 13.34 20.64 0.50
C TRP A 146 14.26 20.20 1.64
N GLY A 147 15.33 19.45 1.32
CA GLY A 147 16.28 18.93 2.31
C GLY A 147 15.74 17.76 3.13
N ILE A 148 14.63 17.15 2.71
CA ILE A 148 14.09 15.94 3.34
C ILE A 148 14.74 14.75 2.65
N THR A 149 15.80 14.21 3.26
CA THR A 149 16.64 13.14 2.69
C THR A 149 16.65 11.87 3.51
N HIS A 150 16.33 11.98 4.79
CA HIS A 150 16.17 10.87 5.72
C HIS A 150 14.69 10.60 5.99
N PHE A 151 14.31 9.34 6.08
CA PHE A 151 12.94 8.89 6.31
C PHE A 151 13.01 7.77 7.36
N PRO A 152 12.89 8.13 8.65
CA PRO A 152 13.05 7.17 9.74
C PRO A 152 11.99 6.07 9.68
N ASP A 153 12.40 4.87 10.01
CA ASP A 153 11.56 3.67 10.02
C ASP A 153 10.81 3.46 11.35
N ASN A 154 11.03 4.35 12.32
CA ASN A 154 10.52 4.22 13.69
C ASN A 154 9.06 4.68 13.76
N TYR A 155 8.16 3.80 13.39
CA TYR A 155 6.73 4.05 13.46
C TYR A 155 6.14 3.36 14.68
N HIS A 156 6.17 4.03 15.83
CA HIS A 156 5.54 3.54 17.05
C HIS A 156 4.17 4.18 17.33
N ASP A 157 3.79 5.18 16.53
CA ASP A 157 2.61 6.03 16.79
C ASP A 157 1.38 5.62 15.97
N TRP A 158 1.17 4.31 15.79
CA TRP A 158 -0.04 3.83 15.12
C TRP A 158 -1.23 3.87 16.07
N HIS A 159 -2.24 4.64 15.70
CA HIS A 159 -3.45 4.82 16.49
C HIS A 159 -4.59 3.92 16.00
N PHE A 160 -5.03 3.05 16.88
CA PHE A 160 -6.23 2.24 16.71
C PHE A 160 -7.13 2.44 17.90
N SER A 161 -8.46 2.51 17.69
CA SER A 161 -9.41 2.65 18.78
C SER A 161 -9.35 1.46 19.75
N ASP A 162 -9.71 1.67 21.00
CA ASP A 162 -9.77 0.61 22.01
C ASP A 162 -10.75 -0.50 21.61
N GLU A 163 -11.80 -0.15 20.86
CA GLU A 163 -12.75 -1.12 20.30
C GLU A 163 -12.04 -2.10 19.34
N ILE A 164 -11.22 -1.58 18.41
CA ILE A 164 -10.46 -2.44 17.46
C ILE A 164 -9.43 -3.27 18.22
N ARG A 165 -8.73 -2.66 19.18
CA ARG A 165 -7.73 -3.36 19.99
C ARG A 165 -8.38 -4.52 20.75
N SER A 166 -9.42 -4.26 21.53
CA SER A 166 -10.12 -5.27 22.33
C SER A 166 -10.73 -6.38 21.49
N LYS A 167 -11.27 -6.04 20.31
CA LYS A 167 -11.87 -7.02 19.37
C LYS A 167 -10.85 -8.01 18.84
N TYR A 168 -9.60 -7.58 18.59
CA TYR A 168 -8.59 -8.39 17.92
C TYR A 168 -7.37 -8.72 18.78
N GLU A 169 -7.30 -8.27 20.06
CA GLU A 169 -6.16 -8.51 20.94
C GLU A 169 -5.87 -10.00 21.13
N ASN A 170 -6.91 -10.80 21.38
CA ASN A 170 -6.82 -12.24 21.57
C ASN A 170 -7.04 -13.04 20.28
N PHE A 171 -7.30 -12.35 19.16
CA PHE A 171 -7.57 -12.97 17.88
C PHE A 171 -6.27 -13.35 17.15
N VAL A 172 -5.26 -12.49 17.20
CA VAL A 172 -3.96 -12.74 16.57
C VAL A 172 -3.02 -13.38 17.56
N THR A 173 -2.91 -14.71 17.50
CA THR A 173 -2.04 -15.54 18.33
C THR A 173 -0.68 -15.78 17.67
N LYS A 174 0.30 -16.31 18.42
CA LYS A 174 1.66 -16.58 17.90
C LYS A 174 1.70 -17.59 16.76
N ASP A 175 0.73 -18.46 16.67
CA ASP A 175 0.57 -19.48 15.62
C ASP A 175 -0.24 -18.98 14.42
N MET A 176 -0.71 -17.72 14.43
CA MET A 176 -1.57 -17.18 13.38
C MET A 176 -0.79 -16.48 12.26
N ILE A 177 -1.07 -16.92 11.03
CA ILE A 177 -0.56 -16.36 9.79
C ILE A 177 -1.69 -15.62 9.07
N THR A 178 -1.43 -14.37 8.66
CA THR A 178 -2.39 -13.60 7.86
C THR A 178 -2.18 -13.84 6.37
N LEU A 179 -3.23 -14.28 5.69
CA LEU A 179 -3.26 -14.48 4.24
C LEU A 179 -4.00 -13.30 3.58
N VAL A 180 -3.36 -12.71 2.58
CA VAL A 180 -3.97 -11.66 1.74
C VAL A 180 -3.98 -12.13 0.28
N PRO A 181 -4.90 -13.02 -0.08
CA PRO A 181 -4.89 -13.70 -1.38
C PRO A 181 -5.45 -12.82 -2.51
N SER A 182 -6.17 -11.78 -2.16
CA SER A 182 -6.84 -10.90 -3.11
C SER A 182 -5.88 -9.89 -3.72
N ALA A 183 -6.13 -9.56 -4.97
CA ALA A 183 -5.58 -8.41 -5.65
C ALA A 183 -6.62 -7.85 -6.62
N ASN A 184 -6.55 -6.55 -6.92
CA ASN A 184 -7.49 -5.89 -7.82
C ASN A 184 -7.55 -6.52 -9.23
N TRP A 185 -6.45 -7.13 -9.66
CA TRP A 185 -6.33 -7.79 -10.96
C TRP A 185 -5.89 -9.24 -10.79
N GLU A 186 -6.57 -10.13 -11.49
CA GLU A 186 -6.35 -11.58 -11.44
C GLU A 186 -4.89 -11.97 -11.67
N MET A 187 -4.21 -11.35 -12.64
CA MET A 187 -2.81 -11.63 -12.94
C MET A 187 -1.83 -11.43 -11.77
N LYS A 188 -2.26 -10.75 -10.70
CA LYS A 188 -1.48 -10.54 -9.47
C LYS A 188 -1.80 -11.58 -8.39
N ARG A 189 -2.84 -12.39 -8.59
CA ARG A 189 -3.31 -13.36 -7.59
C ARG A 189 -2.53 -14.66 -7.73
N TRP A 190 -2.17 -15.22 -6.60
CA TRP A 190 -1.67 -16.58 -6.55
C TRP A 190 -2.86 -17.55 -6.73
N PRO A 191 -2.68 -18.75 -7.36
CA PRO A 191 -3.77 -19.66 -7.58
C PRO A 191 -4.50 -20.04 -6.28
N VAL A 192 -5.82 -20.14 -6.32
CA VAL A 192 -6.63 -20.53 -5.14
C VAL A 192 -6.24 -21.92 -4.64
N SER A 193 -5.94 -22.85 -5.56
CA SER A 193 -5.45 -24.20 -5.22
C SER A 193 -4.14 -24.14 -4.42
N TYR A 194 -3.26 -23.18 -4.72
CA TYR A 194 -1.98 -23.00 -4.03
C TYR A 194 -2.14 -22.48 -2.60
N TRP A 195 -3.11 -21.60 -2.38
CA TRP A 195 -3.47 -21.17 -1.02
C TRP A 195 -4.02 -22.33 -0.19
N LYS A 196 -4.87 -23.18 -0.80
CA LYS A 196 -5.41 -24.39 -0.16
C LYS A 196 -4.29 -25.37 0.20
N GLU A 197 -3.38 -25.60 -0.73
CA GLU A 197 -2.23 -26.48 -0.54
C GLU A 197 -1.29 -25.95 0.55
N LEU A 198 -1.02 -24.62 0.57
CA LEU A 198 -0.23 -24.00 1.62
C LEU A 198 -0.82 -24.23 3.02
N VAL A 199 -2.15 -24.06 3.16
CA VAL A 199 -2.87 -24.32 4.41
C VAL A 199 -2.75 -25.80 4.83
N ALA A 200 -2.80 -26.71 3.88
CA ALA A 200 -2.66 -28.16 4.15
C ALA A 200 -1.22 -28.54 4.56
N LEU A 201 -0.19 -27.89 3.97
CA LEU A 201 1.22 -28.13 4.30
C LEU A 201 1.63 -27.62 5.69
N LEU A 202 0.82 -26.78 6.32
CA LEU A 202 1.12 -26.13 7.60
C LEU A 202 0.06 -26.45 8.67
N PRO A 203 -0.07 -27.72 9.10
CA PRO A 203 -1.12 -28.15 10.02
C PRO A 203 -1.03 -27.53 11.42
N GLU A 204 0.15 -27.10 11.83
CA GLU A 204 0.41 -26.49 13.14
C GLU A 204 -0.01 -25.02 13.24
N TYR A 205 -0.35 -24.38 12.10
CA TYR A 205 -0.66 -22.97 12.05
C TYR A 205 -2.15 -22.70 11.86
N ARG A 206 -2.60 -21.58 12.39
CA ARG A 206 -3.93 -21.01 12.16
C ARG A 206 -3.80 -19.88 11.16
N PHE A 207 -4.87 -19.65 10.40
CA PHE A 207 -4.86 -18.65 9.34
C PHE A 207 -6.03 -17.70 9.46
N VAL A 208 -5.78 -16.43 9.13
CA VAL A 208 -6.82 -15.43 8.91
C VAL A 208 -6.72 -14.89 7.49
N ILE A 209 -7.83 -14.83 6.78
CA ILE A 209 -7.90 -14.29 5.42
C ILE A 209 -8.43 -12.87 5.48
N LEU A 210 -7.67 -11.93 4.90
CA LEU A 210 -8.09 -10.55 4.68
C LEU A 210 -8.29 -10.30 3.20
N ALA A 211 -9.50 -9.91 2.82
CA ALA A 211 -9.87 -9.61 1.44
C ALA A 211 -11.10 -8.68 1.36
N GLY A 212 -11.42 -8.22 0.17
CA GLY A 212 -12.61 -7.41 -0.05
C GLY A 212 -13.91 -8.23 -0.12
N PRO A 213 -15.07 -7.58 -0.02
CA PRO A 213 -16.37 -8.29 -0.01
C PRO A 213 -16.71 -8.98 -1.34
N LYS A 214 -16.00 -8.68 -2.41
CA LYS A 214 -16.18 -9.30 -3.73
C LYS A 214 -15.30 -10.54 -3.96
N ASP A 215 -14.40 -10.84 -3.04
CA ASP A 215 -13.41 -11.91 -3.16
C ASP A 215 -13.96 -13.23 -2.61
N THR A 216 -15.07 -13.71 -3.18
CA THR A 216 -15.82 -14.90 -2.74
C THR A 216 -14.98 -16.18 -2.76
N PHE A 217 -13.93 -16.25 -3.58
CA PHE A 217 -13.00 -17.37 -3.64
C PHE A 217 -12.25 -17.63 -2.31
N CYS A 218 -12.26 -16.66 -1.40
CA CYS A 218 -11.67 -16.83 -0.07
C CYS A 218 -12.35 -17.96 0.74
N GLU A 219 -13.62 -18.22 0.48
CA GLU A 219 -14.33 -19.33 1.12
C GLU A 219 -13.83 -20.71 0.64
N GLU A 220 -13.38 -20.81 -0.61
CA GLU A 220 -12.72 -22.02 -1.09
C GLU A 220 -11.40 -22.29 -0.36
N ILE A 221 -10.64 -21.22 -0.01
CA ILE A 221 -9.41 -21.37 0.78
C ILE A 221 -9.76 -21.84 2.19
N ARG A 222 -10.77 -21.23 2.83
CA ARG A 222 -11.23 -21.63 4.15
C ARG A 222 -11.66 -23.09 4.18
N SER A 223 -12.33 -23.56 3.14
CA SER A 223 -12.83 -24.96 3.07
C SER A 223 -11.72 -26.02 3.12
N ALA A 224 -10.45 -25.65 2.93
CA ALA A 224 -9.33 -26.60 3.04
C ALA A 224 -9.07 -27.02 4.50
N ALA A 225 -9.36 -26.15 5.48
CA ALA A 225 -9.22 -26.43 6.91
C ALA A 225 -10.14 -25.49 7.72
N PRO A 226 -11.46 -25.72 7.74
CA PRO A 226 -12.44 -24.79 8.32
C PRO A 226 -12.21 -24.48 9.81
N GLU A 227 -11.62 -25.41 10.53
CA GLU A 227 -11.29 -25.30 11.96
C GLU A 227 -10.07 -24.43 12.24
N ARG A 228 -9.20 -24.21 11.25
CA ARG A 228 -7.94 -23.43 11.39
C ARG A 228 -7.91 -22.17 10.55
N VAL A 229 -8.82 -21.97 9.62
CA VAL A 229 -8.87 -20.82 8.73
C VAL A 229 -10.09 -19.97 9.04
N VAL A 230 -9.86 -18.73 9.47
CA VAL A 230 -10.91 -17.72 9.66
C VAL A 230 -10.96 -16.84 8.42
N ASN A 231 -12.10 -16.82 7.73
CA ASN A 231 -12.30 -15.95 6.57
C ASN A 231 -12.97 -14.64 6.99
N LEU A 232 -12.23 -13.53 6.95
CA LEU A 232 -12.72 -12.18 7.23
C LEU A 232 -12.93 -11.34 5.96
N ALA A 233 -13.01 -11.96 4.79
CA ALA A 233 -13.25 -11.24 3.53
C ALA A 233 -14.54 -10.42 3.60
N GLY A 234 -14.43 -9.10 3.45
CA GLY A 234 -15.55 -8.17 3.52
C GLY A 234 -16.15 -7.93 4.91
N GLN A 235 -15.58 -8.52 5.97
CA GLN A 235 -16.08 -8.43 7.35
C GLN A 235 -15.31 -7.43 8.21
N THR A 236 -14.23 -6.88 7.69
CA THR A 236 -13.37 -5.92 8.38
C THR A 236 -13.31 -4.59 7.64
N SER A 237 -13.26 -3.50 8.38
CA SER A 237 -12.86 -2.20 7.86
C SER A 237 -11.38 -2.19 7.46
N LEU A 238 -10.96 -1.16 6.72
CA LEU A 238 -9.55 -0.98 6.39
C LEU A 238 -8.68 -0.80 7.64
N MET A 239 -9.19 -0.17 8.69
CA MET A 239 -8.47 -0.01 9.96
C MET A 239 -8.34 -1.34 10.70
N GLU A 240 -9.41 -2.12 10.80
CA GLU A 240 -9.37 -3.43 11.44
C GLU A 240 -8.41 -4.38 10.72
N SER A 241 -8.49 -4.45 9.38
CA SER A 241 -7.54 -5.23 8.59
C SER A 241 -6.09 -4.76 8.79
N SER A 242 -5.86 -3.46 8.88
CA SER A 242 -4.53 -2.89 9.12
C SER A 242 -4.02 -3.24 10.52
N TYR A 243 -4.90 -3.25 11.52
CA TYR A 243 -4.54 -3.68 12.88
C TYR A 243 -4.14 -5.17 12.91
N ILE A 244 -4.90 -6.03 12.23
CA ILE A 244 -4.57 -7.46 12.10
C ILE A 244 -3.19 -7.61 11.43
N VAL A 245 -2.92 -6.89 10.34
CA VAL A 245 -1.61 -6.89 9.66
C VAL A 245 -0.48 -6.44 10.61
N LEU A 246 -0.69 -5.34 11.35
CA LEU A 246 0.29 -4.83 12.33
C LEU A 246 0.62 -5.87 13.40
N ARG A 247 -0.37 -6.65 13.84
CA ARG A 247 -0.23 -7.64 14.93
C ARG A 247 0.17 -9.03 14.44
N SER A 248 0.20 -9.26 13.13
CA SER A 248 0.51 -10.58 12.56
C SER A 248 1.96 -10.97 12.78
N ASN A 249 2.19 -12.23 13.13
CA ASN A 249 3.53 -12.80 13.19
C ASN A 249 4.13 -12.97 11.80
N LEU A 250 3.29 -13.26 10.82
CA LEU A 250 3.67 -13.32 9.41
C LEU A 250 2.46 -13.00 8.53
N VAL A 251 2.69 -12.21 7.50
CA VAL A 251 1.70 -11.89 6.46
C VAL A 251 2.16 -12.48 5.13
N ILE A 252 1.33 -13.29 4.51
CA ILE A 252 1.56 -13.76 3.13
C ILE A 252 0.63 -12.99 2.21
N SER A 253 1.18 -12.18 1.33
CA SER A 253 0.37 -11.25 0.53
C SER A 253 0.75 -11.23 -0.94
N ALA A 254 -0.26 -11.21 -1.81
CA ALA A 254 -0.09 -10.73 -3.18
C ALA A 254 0.28 -9.23 -3.21
N ASP A 255 0.68 -8.69 -4.37
CA ASP A 255 0.96 -7.26 -4.56
C ASP A 255 -0.32 -6.42 -4.39
N THR A 256 -0.62 -6.03 -3.15
CA THR A 256 -1.84 -5.32 -2.73
C THR A 256 -1.57 -4.22 -1.71
N GLY A 257 -2.66 -3.52 -1.31
CA GLY A 257 -2.59 -2.49 -0.27
C GLY A 257 -2.09 -3.02 1.09
N PHE A 258 -2.47 -4.23 1.49
CA PHE A 258 -2.06 -4.81 2.77
C PHE A 258 -0.61 -5.32 2.79
N MET A 259 -0.06 -5.71 1.63
CA MET A 259 1.39 -5.93 1.53
C MET A 259 2.16 -4.63 1.82
N HIS A 260 1.68 -3.50 1.28
CA HIS A 260 2.27 -2.19 1.59
C HIS A 260 2.03 -1.76 3.05
N ALA A 261 0.93 -2.18 3.67
CA ALA A 261 0.69 -1.97 5.09
C ALA A 261 1.71 -2.75 5.93
N ALA A 262 1.96 -4.03 5.62
CA ALA A 262 2.98 -4.82 6.29
C ALA A 262 4.37 -4.17 6.16
N ASP A 263 4.73 -3.69 4.95
CA ASP A 263 5.98 -2.97 4.69
C ASP A 263 6.09 -1.68 5.54
N LEU A 264 5.02 -0.89 5.59
CA LEU A 264 4.98 0.36 6.37
C LEU A 264 5.05 0.11 7.88
N PHE A 265 4.36 -0.91 8.37
CA PHE A 265 4.31 -1.30 9.79
C PHE A 265 5.54 -2.06 10.26
N ARG A 266 6.42 -2.47 9.34
CA ARG A 266 7.53 -3.39 9.62
C ARG A 266 7.05 -4.73 10.17
N ALA A 267 5.85 -5.16 9.80
CA ALA A 267 5.35 -6.49 10.09
C ALA A 267 6.09 -7.50 9.20
N PRO A 268 6.48 -8.67 9.75
CA PRO A 268 7.08 -9.74 8.95
C PRO A 268 6.13 -10.16 7.83
N ALA A 269 6.63 -10.21 6.59
CA ALA A 269 5.77 -10.59 5.48
C ALA A 269 6.53 -11.26 4.32
N PHE A 270 5.82 -12.12 3.58
CA PHE A 270 6.23 -12.61 2.27
C PHE A 270 5.36 -11.94 1.19
N ALA A 271 6.00 -11.23 0.28
CA ALA A 271 5.35 -10.56 -0.83
C ALA A 271 5.46 -11.42 -2.10
N LEU A 272 4.34 -11.97 -2.55
CA LEU A 272 4.25 -12.74 -3.80
C LEU A 272 4.20 -11.77 -4.98
N MET A 273 5.36 -11.57 -5.64
CA MET A 273 5.52 -10.55 -6.68
C MET A 273 5.52 -11.16 -8.08
N GLY A 274 4.45 -10.92 -8.81
CA GLY A 274 4.19 -11.48 -10.14
C GLY A 274 4.53 -10.52 -11.30
N PRO A 275 3.53 -10.14 -12.12
CA PRO A 275 3.73 -9.51 -13.41
C PRO A 275 4.07 -8.02 -13.37
N THR A 276 3.98 -7.37 -12.20
CA THR A 276 4.06 -5.91 -12.08
C THR A 276 5.49 -5.40 -11.95
N ALA A 277 5.70 -4.17 -12.43
CA ALA A 277 7.00 -3.48 -12.37
C ALA A 277 7.19 -2.65 -11.11
N PHE A 278 6.10 -2.26 -10.45
CA PHE A 278 6.09 -1.19 -9.47
C PHE A 278 5.48 -1.64 -8.15
N GLY A 279 5.86 -0.96 -7.07
CA GLY A 279 5.28 -1.24 -5.76
C GLY A 279 5.99 -2.34 -4.97
N PHE A 280 7.25 -2.63 -5.28
CA PHE A 280 8.03 -3.53 -4.43
C PHE A 280 8.20 -2.94 -3.01
N PRO A 281 8.17 -3.79 -1.97
CA PRO A 281 8.37 -3.38 -0.59
C PRO A 281 9.75 -2.77 -0.39
N THR A 282 9.88 -1.94 0.64
CA THR A 282 11.10 -1.15 0.91
C THR A 282 11.82 -1.66 2.16
N GLY A 283 11.08 -2.11 3.15
CA GLY A 283 11.59 -2.51 4.44
C GLY A 283 12.27 -3.88 4.47
N PRO A 284 13.13 -4.11 5.46
CA PRO A 284 13.87 -5.36 5.60
C PRO A 284 13.00 -6.53 6.11
N THR A 285 11.81 -6.25 6.65
CA THR A 285 10.91 -7.25 7.22
C THR A 285 10.03 -7.93 6.20
N VAL A 286 10.05 -7.45 4.94
CA VAL A 286 9.26 -8.05 3.85
C VAL A 286 10.19 -8.76 2.88
N GLU A 287 10.13 -10.09 2.87
CA GLU A 287 10.82 -10.90 1.88
C GLU A 287 10.02 -10.97 0.58
N ILE A 288 10.71 -10.74 -0.54
CA ILE A 288 10.11 -10.78 -1.87
C ILE A 288 10.22 -12.19 -2.42
N LEU A 289 9.11 -12.83 -2.71
CA LEU A 289 9.03 -14.10 -3.42
C LEU A 289 8.65 -13.84 -4.86
N GLU A 290 9.56 -14.07 -5.78
CA GLU A 290 9.38 -13.81 -7.20
C GLU A 290 10.17 -14.80 -8.08
N THR A 291 9.71 -14.99 -9.30
CA THR A 291 10.38 -15.81 -10.30
C THR A 291 11.01 -14.94 -11.39
N ALA A 292 12.27 -15.19 -11.70
CA ALA A 292 12.97 -14.52 -12.78
C ALA A 292 12.48 -15.05 -14.14
N LEU A 293 11.66 -14.27 -14.84
CA LEU A 293 11.18 -14.60 -16.19
C LEU A 293 11.48 -13.44 -17.16
N PRO A 294 11.89 -13.75 -18.41
CA PRO A 294 12.22 -12.71 -19.40
C PRO A 294 11.07 -11.75 -19.71
N CYS A 295 9.81 -12.19 -19.53
CA CYS A 295 8.64 -11.37 -19.78
C CYS A 295 8.35 -10.37 -18.66
N ARG A 296 9.05 -10.45 -17.52
CA ARG A 296 8.81 -9.56 -16.36
C ARG A 296 9.65 -8.29 -16.41
N PRO A 297 9.06 -7.15 -16.08
CA PRO A 297 7.64 -6.92 -15.82
C PRO A 297 6.85 -6.83 -17.14
N CYS A 298 5.70 -7.49 -17.24
CA CYS A 298 4.87 -7.50 -18.44
C CYS A 298 3.66 -6.56 -18.37
N THR A 299 3.30 -6.08 -17.19
CA THR A 299 2.19 -5.15 -16.97
C THR A 299 2.53 -4.09 -15.92
N LYS A 300 1.89 -2.94 -16.05
CA LYS A 300 2.05 -1.84 -15.10
C LYS A 300 1.38 -2.13 -13.75
N ASP A 301 0.20 -2.73 -13.78
CA ASP A 301 -0.70 -2.82 -12.62
C ASP A 301 -1.47 -4.16 -12.52
N GLY A 302 -1.13 -5.14 -13.35
CA GLY A 302 -1.78 -6.45 -13.38
C GLY A 302 -2.90 -6.56 -14.42
N ARG A 303 -3.22 -5.50 -15.16
CA ARG A 303 -4.18 -5.56 -16.27
C ARG A 303 -3.58 -6.25 -17.49
N GLY A 304 -4.45 -6.92 -18.23
CA GLY A 304 -4.08 -7.61 -19.48
C GLY A 304 -4.14 -9.12 -19.33
N LYS A 305 -3.48 -9.82 -20.27
CA LYS A 305 -3.43 -11.28 -20.29
C LYS A 305 -1.98 -11.76 -20.25
N CYS A 306 -1.74 -12.88 -19.63
CA CYS A 306 -0.46 -13.57 -19.70
C CYS A 306 -0.17 -14.00 -21.15
N LYS A 307 1.08 -13.80 -21.59
CA LYS A 307 1.51 -14.14 -22.95
C LYS A 307 2.21 -15.51 -23.03
N LEU A 308 2.44 -16.15 -21.90
CA LEU A 308 3.09 -17.45 -21.80
C LEU A 308 2.07 -18.59 -21.96
N ALA A 309 2.51 -19.74 -22.44
CA ALA A 309 1.69 -20.95 -22.53
C ALA A 309 1.14 -21.38 -21.17
N VAL A 310 1.97 -21.30 -20.13
CA VAL A 310 1.53 -21.47 -18.74
C VAL A 310 1.02 -20.11 -18.26
N TYR A 311 -0.28 -20.00 -18.05
CA TYR A 311 -0.91 -18.79 -17.56
C TYR A 311 -0.38 -18.40 -16.18
N GLN A 312 -0.03 -17.15 -16.00
CA GLN A 312 0.56 -16.61 -14.75
C GLN A 312 1.82 -17.38 -14.26
N LYS A 313 2.66 -17.88 -15.17
CA LYS A 313 3.86 -18.64 -14.80
C LYS A 313 4.70 -17.96 -13.70
N CYS A 314 4.78 -16.63 -13.67
CA CYS A 314 5.48 -15.87 -12.64
C CYS A 314 4.87 -16.02 -11.23
N MET A 315 3.61 -16.40 -11.12
CA MET A 315 2.94 -16.71 -9.85
C MET A 315 2.94 -18.23 -9.60
N VAL A 316 2.75 -19.03 -10.65
CA VAL A 316 2.68 -20.49 -10.56
C VAL A 316 4.03 -21.11 -10.18
N ASP A 317 5.15 -20.54 -10.63
CA ASP A 317 6.48 -21.03 -10.29
C ASP A 317 6.91 -20.70 -8.83
N ILE A 318 6.13 -19.87 -8.11
CA ILE A 318 6.24 -19.74 -6.64
C ILE A 318 5.37 -20.85 -6.05
N THR A 319 5.95 -21.98 -5.68
CA THR A 319 5.18 -23.15 -5.25
C THR A 319 4.76 -23.05 -3.78
N PRO A 320 3.63 -23.69 -3.38
CA PRO A 320 3.22 -23.77 -1.97
C PRO A 320 4.29 -24.38 -1.06
N GLN A 321 5.04 -25.38 -1.56
CA GLN A 321 6.11 -26.02 -0.83
C GLN A 321 7.23 -25.04 -0.49
N GLN A 322 7.70 -24.27 -1.48
CA GLN A 322 8.72 -23.25 -1.25
C GLN A 322 8.28 -22.20 -0.22
N VAL A 323 7.01 -21.80 -0.27
CA VAL A 323 6.45 -20.83 0.68
C VAL A 323 6.33 -21.45 2.08
N ALA A 324 5.86 -22.70 2.18
CA ALA A 324 5.76 -23.41 3.44
C ALA A 324 7.12 -23.62 4.12
N GLU A 325 8.15 -24.03 3.38
CA GLU A 325 9.52 -24.18 3.89
C GLU A 325 10.07 -22.86 4.46
N LYS A 326 9.81 -21.74 3.77
CA LYS A 326 10.20 -20.41 4.26
C LYS A 326 9.43 -19.99 5.52
N ILE A 327 8.15 -20.33 5.61
CA ILE A 327 7.35 -20.06 6.80
C ILE A 327 7.92 -20.81 8.00
N ILE A 328 8.17 -22.11 7.84
CA ILE A 328 8.76 -22.95 8.89
C ILE A 328 10.11 -22.41 9.33
N ALA A 329 10.98 -22.05 8.38
CA ALA A 329 12.28 -21.48 8.69
C ALA A 329 12.21 -20.08 9.37
N SER A 330 11.14 -19.34 9.16
CA SER A 330 10.98 -17.99 9.73
C SER A 330 10.30 -17.97 11.10
N LEU A 331 9.45 -18.96 11.40
CA LEU A 331 8.62 -19.02 12.62
C LEU A 331 9.02 -20.17 13.57
N GLY A 332 9.72 -21.17 13.08
CA GLY A 332 10.29 -22.28 13.86
C GLY A 332 11.65 -21.90 14.39
#